data_eb9cfe3b7e3353289b511be44d5d7609
#
_entry.id   eb9cfe3b7e3353289b511be44d5d7609
#
_cell.length_a   1.000
_cell.length_b   1.000
_cell.length_c   1.000
_cell.angle_alpha   90.00
_cell.angle_beta   90.00
_cell.angle_gamma   90.00
#
_symmetry.space_group_name_H-M   'P 1'
#
loop_
_entity.id
_entity.type
_entity.pdbx_description
1 polymer ?
#
loop_
_entity_poly.entity_id
_entity_poly.type
_entity_poly.pdbx_seq_one_letter_code
_entity_poly.pdbx_strand_id
1 'polypeptide(L)'
;YLSINSSHVSELLKILLSIFAILALIIAGYVGYVYLSYHREADNQALTIQSSSSSKDLQTAQDYQIMTYNIGYAAYPPDYSFFMDGGTESRAFSKQNVKHNLQEIQGVIQEHQPDFAFFQEVDKKATRSYNIDEVAALSQNFSDYSSVYGQNYNSAYLFYPITQPIGKSQSGLVTFS
;
A
#
# COMPACT_ATOMS: atom_id res chain seq x y z
N TYR A 1 -34.67 -48.71 -13.99
CA TYR A 1 -33.30 -48.36 -14.37
C TYR A 1 -33.32 -47.21 -15.35
N LEU A 2 -32.93 -46.01 -14.94
CA LEU A 2 -32.72 -44.89 -15.85
C LEU A 2 -31.44 -45.17 -16.64
N SER A 3 -31.57 -45.53 -17.92
CA SER A 3 -30.43 -45.62 -18.81
C SER A 3 -29.93 -44.19 -19.12
N ILE A 4 -28.86 -43.77 -18.47
CA ILE A 4 -28.18 -42.51 -18.79
C ILE A 4 -27.65 -42.65 -20.23
N ASN A 5 -28.13 -41.82 -21.13
CA ASN A 5 -27.72 -41.85 -22.52
C ASN A 5 -26.22 -41.47 -22.61
N SER A 6 -25.37 -42.36 -23.10
CA SER A 6 -23.92 -42.18 -23.19
C SER A 6 -23.52 -40.93 -23.99
N SER A 7 -24.35 -40.48 -24.92
CA SER A 7 -24.10 -39.23 -25.67
C SER A 7 -24.22 -37.97 -24.77
N HIS A 8 -25.18 -37.93 -23.85
CA HIS A 8 -25.34 -36.81 -22.94
C HIS A 8 -24.18 -36.74 -21.91
N VAL A 9 -23.67 -37.91 -21.45
CA VAL A 9 -22.49 -37.95 -20.56
C VAL A 9 -21.26 -37.44 -21.28
N SER A 10 -21.07 -37.79 -22.57
CA SER A 10 -19.95 -37.31 -23.39
C SER A 10 -20.00 -35.80 -23.59
N GLU A 11 -21.16 -35.21 -23.89
CA GLU A 11 -21.31 -33.77 -24.06
C GLU A 11 -21.10 -33.02 -22.75
N LEU A 12 -21.62 -33.54 -21.64
CA LEU A 12 -21.39 -32.94 -20.31
C LEU A 12 -19.89 -32.94 -19.95
N LEU A 13 -19.18 -34.05 -20.23
CA LEU A 13 -17.75 -34.15 -19.96
C LEU A 13 -16.96 -33.13 -20.82
N LYS A 14 -17.30 -32.92 -22.07
CA LYS A 14 -16.67 -31.92 -22.95
C LYS A 14 -16.88 -30.49 -22.38
N ILE A 15 -18.08 -30.18 -21.90
CA ILE A 15 -18.41 -28.90 -21.29
C ILE A 15 -17.54 -28.70 -20.02
N LEU A 16 -17.50 -29.70 -19.14
CA LEU A 16 -16.72 -29.62 -17.90
C LEU A 16 -15.20 -29.46 -18.20
N LEU A 17 -14.66 -30.20 -19.16
CA LEU A 17 -13.27 -30.06 -19.59
C LEU A 17 -12.99 -28.67 -20.18
N SER A 18 -13.93 -28.12 -20.96
CA SER A 18 -13.80 -26.78 -21.52
C SER A 18 -13.80 -25.71 -20.42
N ILE A 19 -14.68 -25.82 -19.44
CA ILE A 19 -14.71 -24.92 -18.27
C ILE A 19 -13.40 -25.01 -17.50
N PHE A 20 -12.92 -26.22 -17.25
CA PHE A 20 -11.66 -26.43 -16.54
C PHE A 20 -10.47 -25.82 -17.31
N ALA A 21 -10.40 -26.02 -18.63
CA ALA A 21 -9.37 -25.44 -19.47
C ALA A 21 -9.40 -23.90 -19.46
N ILE A 22 -10.58 -23.29 -19.50
CA ILE A 22 -10.75 -21.83 -19.42
C ILE A 22 -10.28 -21.31 -18.05
N LEU A 23 -10.67 -21.97 -16.96
CA LEU A 23 -10.24 -21.58 -15.61
C LEU A 23 -8.71 -21.71 -15.47
N ALA A 24 -8.12 -22.78 -15.98
CA ALA A 24 -6.67 -22.97 -15.96
C ALA A 24 -5.95 -21.85 -16.75
N LEU A 25 -6.47 -21.45 -17.91
CA LEU A 25 -5.93 -20.34 -18.69
C LEU A 25 -6.05 -19.00 -17.95
N ILE A 26 -7.17 -18.73 -17.28
CA ILE A 26 -7.36 -17.52 -16.47
C ILE A 26 -6.34 -17.47 -15.34
N ILE A 27 -6.17 -18.58 -14.61
CA ILE A 27 -5.20 -18.68 -13.51
C ILE A 27 -3.78 -18.49 -14.05
N ALA A 28 -3.41 -19.19 -15.12
CA ALA A 28 -2.08 -19.07 -15.72
C ALA A 28 -1.82 -17.63 -16.22
N GLY A 29 -2.82 -16.99 -16.85
CA GLY A 29 -2.75 -15.60 -17.28
C GLY A 29 -2.56 -14.63 -16.11
N TYR A 30 -3.27 -14.85 -15.01
CA TYR A 30 -3.11 -14.02 -13.80
C TYR A 30 -1.74 -14.22 -13.13
N VAL A 31 -1.27 -15.46 -12.99
CA VAL A 31 0.07 -15.76 -12.46
C VAL A 31 1.13 -15.10 -13.35
N GLY A 32 1.00 -15.24 -14.67
CA GLY A 32 1.88 -14.57 -15.63
C GLY A 32 1.87 -13.05 -15.48
N TYR A 33 0.68 -12.45 -15.32
CA TYR A 33 0.54 -11.01 -15.06
C TYR A 33 1.27 -10.57 -13.79
N VAL A 34 1.08 -11.29 -12.67
CA VAL A 34 1.73 -10.95 -11.40
C VAL A 34 3.25 -11.06 -11.52
N TYR A 35 3.73 -12.12 -12.17
CA TYR A 35 5.16 -12.34 -12.36
C TYR A 35 5.80 -11.28 -13.26
N LEU A 36 5.17 -10.97 -14.40
CA LEU A 36 5.67 -9.96 -15.36
C LEU A 36 5.53 -8.53 -14.84
N SER A 37 4.57 -8.28 -13.93
CA SER A 37 4.37 -6.98 -13.28
C SER A 37 5.20 -6.83 -12.01
N TYR A 38 6.00 -7.84 -11.64
CA TYR A 38 6.90 -7.74 -10.49
C TYR A 38 7.91 -6.63 -10.72
N HIS A 39 7.94 -5.70 -9.80
CA HIS A 39 8.87 -4.58 -9.81
C HIS A 39 9.67 -4.58 -8.51
N ARG A 40 10.97 -4.68 -8.62
CA ARG A 40 11.90 -4.44 -7.53
C ARG A 40 12.54 -3.08 -7.76
N GLU A 41 12.50 -2.24 -6.73
CA GLU A 41 13.24 -0.99 -6.76
C GLU A 41 14.75 -1.25 -6.90
N ALA A 42 15.43 -0.44 -7.70
CA ALA A 42 16.87 -0.61 -7.91
C ALA A 42 17.65 -0.28 -6.64
N ASP A 43 18.75 -0.97 -6.43
CA ASP A 43 19.65 -0.68 -5.31
C ASP A 43 20.37 0.68 -5.53
N ASN A 44 20.63 1.41 -4.46
CA ASN A 44 21.39 2.67 -4.47
C ASN A 44 20.80 3.77 -5.39
N GLN A 45 19.48 3.92 -5.39
CA GLN A 45 18.84 5.00 -6.14
C GLN A 45 19.17 6.37 -5.55
N ALA A 46 19.49 7.32 -6.44
CA ALA A 46 19.50 8.73 -6.07
C ALA A 46 18.05 9.23 -5.90
N LEU A 47 17.70 9.64 -4.70
CA LEU A 47 16.39 10.17 -4.39
C LEU A 47 16.37 11.69 -4.59
N THR A 48 15.24 12.22 -5.04
CA THR A 48 15.04 13.66 -5.19
C THR A 48 14.68 14.29 -3.85
N ILE A 49 15.51 15.21 -3.39
CA ILE A 49 15.21 16.02 -2.20
C ILE A 49 14.33 17.19 -2.64
N GLN A 50 13.21 17.38 -1.98
CA GLN A 50 12.39 18.57 -2.06
C GLN A 50 12.88 19.54 -0.98
N SER A 51 13.67 20.53 -1.39
CA SER A 51 14.28 21.47 -0.45
C SER A 51 13.27 22.49 0.05
N SER A 52 13.28 22.76 1.35
CA SER A 52 12.59 23.90 1.94
C SER A 52 13.40 25.20 1.73
N SER A 53 12.69 26.32 1.70
CA SER A 53 13.30 27.65 1.76
C SER A 53 13.80 28.02 3.17
N SER A 54 13.39 27.26 4.17
CA SER A 54 13.67 27.50 5.61
C SER A 54 14.77 26.59 6.17
N SER A 55 15.55 25.92 5.29
CA SER A 55 16.61 25.01 5.74
C SER A 55 17.60 25.71 6.67
N LYS A 56 17.91 25.08 7.80
CA LYS A 56 18.89 25.55 8.78
C LYS A 56 20.07 24.61 8.82
N ASP A 57 21.29 25.16 8.93
CA ASP A 57 22.46 24.34 9.14
C ASP A 57 22.45 23.73 10.55
N LEU A 58 22.78 22.45 10.63
CA LEU A 58 22.92 21.77 11.92
C LEU A 58 24.12 22.34 12.69
N GLN A 59 23.89 22.57 13.97
CA GLN A 59 24.92 23.10 14.87
C GLN A 59 25.47 21.97 15.77
N THR A 60 26.76 21.97 16.02
CA THR A 60 27.39 21.08 16.99
C THR A 60 27.03 21.51 18.42
N ALA A 61 26.94 20.54 19.33
CA ALA A 61 26.58 20.76 20.73
C ALA A 61 25.16 21.32 20.96
N GLN A 62 24.25 20.98 20.03
CA GLN A 62 22.82 21.25 20.16
C GLN A 62 22.06 19.93 20.19
N ASP A 63 21.01 19.85 21.02
CA ASP A 63 20.10 18.71 21.05
C ASP A 63 19.07 18.84 19.93
N TYR A 64 18.76 17.73 19.25
CA TYR A 64 17.77 17.64 18.18
C TYR A 64 16.73 16.58 18.53
N GLN A 65 15.47 16.87 18.25
CA GLN A 65 14.38 15.94 18.44
C GLN A 65 14.17 15.11 17.17
N ILE A 66 14.21 13.79 17.35
CA ILE A 66 14.00 12.84 16.25
C ILE A 66 12.71 12.08 16.53
N MET A 67 11.83 12.02 15.52
CA MET A 67 10.62 11.21 15.52
C MET A 67 10.77 10.07 14.51
N THR A 68 10.37 8.87 14.89
CA THR A 68 10.15 7.75 13.96
C THR A 68 8.74 7.23 14.13
N TYR A 69 8.00 7.07 13.04
CA TYR A 69 6.58 6.73 13.09
C TYR A 69 6.17 5.85 11.91
N ASN A 70 5.86 4.57 12.19
CA ASN A 70 5.15 3.72 11.25
C ASN A 70 3.68 4.11 11.28
N ILE A 71 3.16 4.68 10.18
CA ILE A 71 1.78 5.20 10.13
C ILE A 71 0.75 4.17 9.67
N GLY A 72 1.16 2.93 9.36
CA GLY A 72 0.26 1.86 8.96
C GLY A 72 -0.58 2.25 7.73
N TYR A 73 0.00 2.98 6.78
CA TYR A 73 -0.70 3.48 5.57
C TYR A 73 -1.95 4.30 5.89
N ALA A 74 -2.01 4.91 7.06
CA ALA A 74 -3.20 5.57 7.62
C ALA A 74 -4.49 4.73 7.48
N ALA A 75 -4.33 3.42 7.23
CA ALA A 75 -5.41 2.47 6.93
C ALA A 75 -5.77 1.59 8.12
N TYR A 76 -4.89 1.47 9.11
CA TYR A 76 -4.95 0.46 10.17
C TYR A 76 -5.15 1.10 11.55
N PRO A 77 -6.38 1.51 11.91
CA PRO A 77 -6.68 1.96 13.26
C PRO A 77 -6.58 0.79 14.27
N PRO A 78 -6.58 1.07 15.60
CA PRO A 78 -6.37 0.04 16.62
C PRO A 78 -7.35 -1.13 16.62
N ASP A 79 -8.56 -0.94 16.09
CA ASP A 79 -9.61 -1.96 15.92
C ASP A 79 -9.56 -2.68 14.56
N TYR A 80 -8.54 -2.43 13.77
CA TYR A 80 -8.37 -3.05 12.46
C TYR A 80 -7.94 -4.51 12.58
N SER A 81 -8.64 -5.40 11.86
CA SER A 81 -8.37 -6.84 11.85
C SER A 81 -7.85 -7.27 10.48
N PHE A 82 -6.53 -7.29 10.33
CA PHE A 82 -5.88 -7.54 9.04
C PHE A 82 -6.03 -9.00 8.61
N PHE A 83 -6.44 -9.22 7.36
CA PHE A 83 -6.76 -10.56 6.85
C PHE A 83 -5.57 -11.53 6.85
N MET A 84 -4.35 -11.04 6.70
CA MET A 84 -3.14 -11.90 6.73
C MET A 84 -2.78 -12.35 8.16
N ASP A 85 -3.28 -11.66 9.18
CA ASP A 85 -3.11 -12.01 10.59
C ASP A 85 -4.33 -12.79 11.14
N GLY A 86 -5.13 -13.35 10.24
CA GLY A 86 -6.35 -14.11 10.59
C GLY A 86 -7.59 -13.26 10.74
N GLY A 87 -7.53 -11.98 10.41
CA GLY A 87 -8.67 -11.07 10.40
C GLY A 87 -9.46 -11.08 9.09
N THR A 88 -10.20 -10.03 8.82
CA THR A 88 -11.11 -9.92 7.68
C THR A 88 -10.81 -8.77 6.75
N GLU A 89 -10.14 -7.73 7.23
CA GLU A 89 -9.95 -6.48 6.50
C GLU A 89 -8.70 -6.50 5.62
N SER A 90 -8.81 -5.98 4.41
CA SER A 90 -7.68 -5.81 3.48
C SER A 90 -7.45 -4.36 3.06
N ARG A 91 -8.38 -3.47 3.42
CA ARG A 91 -8.36 -2.03 3.10
C ARG A 91 -8.82 -1.24 4.31
N ALA A 92 -8.51 0.02 4.38
CA ALA A 92 -9.11 0.92 5.36
C ALA A 92 -10.64 0.83 5.33
N PHE A 93 -11.30 1.05 6.44
CA PHE A 93 -12.78 0.97 6.54
C PHE A 93 -13.49 1.92 5.58
N SER A 94 -12.89 3.09 5.33
CA SER A 94 -13.40 4.06 4.35
C SER A 94 -12.34 5.09 3.99
N LYS A 95 -12.58 5.85 2.90
CA LYS A 95 -11.75 7.00 2.54
C LYS A 95 -11.74 8.07 3.64
N GLN A 96 -12.84 8.22 4.35
CA GLN A 96 -12.95 9.14 5.48
C GLN A 96 -12.08 8.70 6.66
N ASN A 97 -12.02 7.39 6.95
CA ASN A 97 -11.11 6.88 7.99
C ASN A 97 -9.66 7.20 7.67
N VAL A 98 -9.20 6.97 6.43
CA VAL A 98 -7.82 7.33 6.03
C VAL A 98 -7.55 8.82 6.26
N LYS A 99 -8.48 9.68 5.85
CA LYS A 99 -8.33 11.13 6.08
C LYS A 99 -8.31 11.50 7.55
N HIS A 100 -9.17 10.87 8.35
CA HIS A 100 -9.21 11.10 9.80
C HIS A 100 -7.90 10.64 10.45
N ASN A 101 -7.45 9.42 10.14
CA ASN A 101 -6.19 8.91 10.66
C ASN A 101 -5.00 9.79 10.28
N LEU A 102 -4.97 10.31 9.04
CA LEU A 102 -3.95 11.28 8.63
C LEU A 102 -4.02 12.57 9.46
N GLN A 103 -5.20 13.07 9.80
CA GLN A 103 -5.36 14.24 10.68
C GLN A 103 -4.83 13.97 12.09
N GLU A 104 -5.11 12.78 12.65
CA GLU A 104 -4.58 12.38 13.95
C GLU A 104 -3.05 12.28 13.93
N ILE A 105 -2.48 11.66 12.90
CA ILE A 105 -1.03 11.58 12.68
C ILE A 105 -0.43 12.99 12.61
N GLN A 106 -1.07 13.91 11.89
CA GLN A 106 -0.66 15.29 11.77
C GLN A 106 -0.72 16.02 13.12
N GLY A 107 -1.72 15.71 13.96
CA GLY A 107 -1.82 16.24 15.32
C GLY A 107 -0.61 15.86 16.19
N VAL A 108 -0.19 14.58 16.12
CA VAL A 108 1.02 14.10 16.82
C VAL A 108 2.27 14.86 16.36
N ILE A 109 2.40 15.09 15.06
CA ILE A 109 3.54 15.83 14.50
C ILE A 109 3.54 17.27 14.99
N GLN A 110 2.38 17.94 14.99
CA GLN A 110 2.24 19.32 15.45
C GLN A 110 2.52 19.48 16.95
N GLU A 111 2.16 18.47 17.73
CA GLU A 111 2.42 18.45 19.17
C GLU A 111 3.93 18.37 19.49
N HIS A 112 4.64 17.48 18.75
CA HIS A 112 6.03 17.19 19.05
C HIS A 112 7.04 18.06 18.28
N GLN A 113 6.70 18.61 17.14
CA GLN A 113 7.53 19.47 16.29
C GLN A 113 9.00 18.98 16.16
N PRO A 114 9.21 17.74 15.70
CA PRO A 114 10.53 17.14 15.65
C PRO A 114 11.44 17.86 14.64
N ASP A 115 12.73 17.94 14.91
CA ASP A 115 13.72 18.45 13.95
C ASP A 115 13.89 17.49 12.76
N PHE A 116 13.74 16.17 13.02
CA PHE A 116 13.77 15.12 12.01
C PHE A 116 12.60 14.16 12.21
N ALA A 117 11.87 13.88 11.15
CA ALA A 117 10.77 12.91 11.18
C ALA A 117 10.96 11.83 10.09
N PHE A 118 10.94 10.57 10.52
CA PHE A 118 11.08 9.38 9.68
C PHE A 118 9.77 8.60 9.70
N PHE A 119 9.05 8.61 8.57
CA PHE A 119 7.79 7.89 8.42
C PHE A 119 7.99 6.61 7.63
N GLN A 120 7.41 5.53 8.12
CA GLN A 120 7.33 4.24 7.46
C GLN A 120 5.88 3.94 7.11
N GLU A 121 5.70 3.02 6.13
CA GLU A 121 4.40 2.58 5.65
C GLU A 121 3.54 3.76 5.16
N VAL A 122 4.10 4.55 4.25
CA VAL A 122 3.44 5.71 3.65
C VAL A 122 3.02 5.37 2.22
N ASP A 123 1.71 5.40 1.94
CA ASP A 123 1.18 5.18 0.61
C ASP A 123 1.27 6.45 -0.24
N LYS A 124 1.83 6.31 -1.44
CA LYS A 124 1.73 7.32 -2.49
C LYS A 124 0.49 7.10 -3.36
N LYS A 125 0.21 5.84 -3.66
CA LYS A 125 -0.97 5.43 -4.41
C LYS A 125 -1.26 3.96 -4.12
N ALA A 126 -2.30 3.69 -3.32
CA ALA A 126 -2.66 2.32 -3.00
C ALA A 126 -4.17 2.13 -2.87
N THR A 127 -4.63 0.95 -3.28
CA THR A 127 -6.05 0.59 -3.18
C THR A 127 -6.50 0.55 -1.72
N ARG A 128 -5.64 0.06 -0.81
CA ARG A 128 -5.93 -0.07 0.63
C ARG A 128 -6.21 1.27 1.31
N SER A 129 -5.58 2.35 0.86
CA SER A 129 -5.75 3.71 1.36
C SER A 129 -6.58 4.60 0.42
N TYR A 130 -7.44 4.00 -0.42
CA TYR A 130 -8.32 4.70 -1.36
C TYR A 130 -7.60 5.66 -2.32
N ASN A 131 -6.35 5.33 -2.69
CA ASN A 131 -5.47 6.12 -3.53
C ASN A 131 -5.26 7.57 -3.01
N ILE A 132 -5.29 7.76 -1.70
CA ILE A 132 -4.87 9.02 -1.08
C ILE A 132 -3.34 9.09 -1.18
N ASP A 133 -2.83 10.23 -1.63
CA ASP A 133 -1.38 10.53 -1.59
C ASP A 133 -1.03 11.02 -0.18
N GLU A 134 -0.57 10.08 0.66
CA GLU A 134 -0.22 10.35 2.05
C GLU A 134 1.08 11.15 2.15
N VAL A 135 1.98 10.99 1.16
CA VAL A 135 3.21 11.81 1.06
C VAL A 135 2.84 13.28 0.90
N ALA A 136 1.93 13.58 -0.02
CA ALA A 136 1.46 14.95 -0.23
C ALA A 136 0.70 15.49 1.00
N ALA A 137 -0.12 14.64 1.65
CA ALA A 137 -0.85 15.02 2.85
C ALA A 137 0.09 15.36 4.02
N LEU A 138 1.11 14.54 4.28
CA LEU A 138 2.11 14.81 5.31
C LEU A 138 2.92 16.08 4.99
N SER A 139 3.33 16.27 3.74
CA SER A 139 4.12 17.43 3.31
C SER A 139 3.42 18.76 3.57
N GLN A 140 2.08 18.81 3.58
CA GLN A 140 1.33 20.02 3.90
C GLN A 140 1.59 20.54 5.33
N ASN A 141 1.92 19.63 6.26
CA ASN A 141 2.22 19.99 7.66
C ASN A 141 3.70 20.22 7.92
N PHE A 142 4.54 19.86 6.95
CA PHE A 142 5.98 20.04 6.99
C PHE A 142 6.43 21.03 5.90
N SER A 143 5.68 22.11 5.67
CA SER A 143 5.99 23.10 4.62
C SER A 143 7.37 23.73 4.77
N ASP A 144 7.86 23.83 6.01
CA ASP A 144 9.15 24.43 6.35
C ASP A 144 10.30 23.41 6.43
N TYR A 145 10.01 22.13 6.15
CA TYR A 145 11.01 21.05 6.15
C TYR A 145 11.38 20.68 4.73
N SER A 146 12.63 20.34 4.54
CA SER A 146 13.05 19.58 3.37
C SER A 146 12.54 18.15 3.47
N SER A 147 12.23 17.52 2.34
CA SER A 147 11.72 16.16 2.36
C SER A 147 12.32 15.28 1.29
N VAL A 148 12.33 13.98 1.57
CA VAL A 148 12.69 12.96 0.61
C VAL A 148 11.75 11.76 0.74
N TYR A 149 11.27 11.27 -0.40
CA TYR A 149 10.46 10.05 -0.48
C TYR A 149 11.26 8.94 -1.15
N GLY A 150 11.35 7.79 -0.50
CA GLY A 150 11.95 6.57 -1.06
C GLY A 150 10.88 5.50 -1.24
N GLN A 151 10.51 5.18 -2.50
CA GLN A 151 9.62 4.06 -2.78
C GLN A 151 10.35 2.76 -2.50
N ASN A 152 9.75 1.88 -1.69
CA ASN A 152 10.29 0.56 -1.39
C ASN A 152 9.34 -0.58 -1.81
N TYR A 153 8.12 -0.26 -2.21
CA TYR A 153 7.12 -1.24 -2.61
C TYR A 153 6.27 -0.75 -3.78
N ASN A 154 6.13 -1.60 -4.82
CA ASN A 154 5.27 -1.37 -5.97
C ASN A 154 4.73 -2.72 -6.45
N SER A 155 3.47 -3.02 -6.12
CA SER A 155 2.87 -4.31 -6.43
C SER A 155 2.11 -4.32 -7.76
N ALA A 156 1.96 -5.52 -8.35
CA ALA A 156 0.86 -5.81 -9.26
C ALA A 156 -0.50 -5.64 -8.55
N TYR A 157 -1.60 -5.68 -9.29
CA TYR A 157 -2.93 -5.75 -8.68
C TYR A 157 -3.16 -7.16 -8.14
N LEU A 158 -3.36 -7.27 -6.82
CA LEU A 158 -3.58 -8.52 -6.10
C LEU A 158 -5.07 -8.70 -5.81
N PHE A 159 -5.66 -9.77 -6.36
CA PHE A 159 -7.10 -10.06 -6.28
C PHE A 159 -7.54 -10.73 -4.97
N TYR A 160 -6.61 -11.02 -4.07
CA TYR A 160 -6.94 -11.63 -2.78
C TYR A 160 -6.98 -10.56 -1.67
N PRO A 161 -7.94 -10.66 -0.72
CA PRO A 161 -9.12 -11.52 -0.66
C PRO A 161 -10.12 -11.23 -1.80
N ILE A 162 -10.82 -12.27 -2.30
CA ILE A 162 -11.69 -12.12 -3.48
C ILE A 162 -12.83 -11.13 -3.26
N THR A 163 -13.37 -11.08 -2.03
CA THR A 163 -14.48 -10.18 -1.65
C THR A 163 -14.06 -8.74 -1.48
N GLN A 164 -12.79 -8.52 -1.08
CA GLN A 164 -12.21 -7.18 -0.89
C GLN A 164 -10.73 -7.23 -1.28
N PRO A 165 -10.39 -7.22 -2.59
CA PRO A 165 -9.00 -7.34 -3.02
C PRO A 165 -8.12 -6.24 -2.43
N ILE A 166 -6.94 -6.59 -1.91
CA ILE A 166 -5.97 -5.60 -1.44
C ILE A 166 -5.52 -4.65 -2.57
N GLY A 167 -5.57 -5.13 -3.82
CA GLY A 167 -5.36 -4.34 -5.00
C GLY A 167 -3.90 -4.01 -5.27
N LYS A 168 -3.66 -2.83 -5.84
CA LYS A 168 -2.33 -2.31 -6.18
C LYS A 168 -1.85 -1.36 -5.09
N SER A 169 -0.55 -1.40 -4.77
CA SER A 169 0.07 -0.51 -3.80
C SER A 169 1.39 0.04 -4.32
N GLN A 170 1.57 1.34 -4.13
CA GLN A 170 2.86 2.05 -4.24
C GLN A 170 3.09 2.76 -2.92
N SER A 171 4.11 2.35 -2.19
CA SER A 171 4.40 2.85 -0.85
C SER A 171 5.90 2.96 -0.60
N GLY A 172 6.25 3.65 0.46
CA GLY A 172 7.65 3.88 0.80
C GLY A 172 7.83 4.49 2.16
N LEU A 173 8.97 5.13 2.28
CA LEU A 173 9.40 5.87 3.46
C LEU A 173 9.48 7.36 3.11
N VAL A 174 9.20 8.22 4.08
CA VAL A 174 9.34 9.66 3.94
C VAL A 174 10.18 10.19 5.09
N THR A 175 11.14 11.04 4.77
CA THR A 175 11.93 11.77 5.76
C THR A 175 11.67 13.26 5.58
N PHE A 176 11.48 13.95 6.69
CA PHE A 176 11.43 15.41 6.78
C PHE A 176 12.54 15.91 7.70
N SER A 177 13.18 17.03 7.33
CA SER A 177 14.26 17.67 8.11
C SER A 177 14.37 19.17 7.82
#